data_7a0c351846e2b5897242c28b261de3e7
#
_entry.id   7a0c351846e2b5897242c28b261de3e7
#
_cell.length_a   1.000
_cell.length_b   1.000
_cell.length_c   1.000
_cell.angle_alpha   90.00
_cell.angle_beta   90.00
_cell.angle_gamma   90.00
#
_symmetry.space_group_name_H-M   'P 1'
#
loop_
_entity.id
_entity.type
_entity.pdbx_description
1 polymer ?
#
loop_
_entity_poly.entity_id
_entity_poly.type
_entity_poly.pdbx_seq_one_letter_code
_entity_poly.pdbx_strand_id
1 'polypeptide(L)'
;MVEANHILQRSGENFKKFIFSFTDQNGRELCLRPDLTIASCLRYLKLNIKGKEKIFYNGEAYRKSQNRADSIIRSQIGFEIIGSKNEKKDDKVIIDTALKSLQNLSYTSGTLKIGNVQIFNLLIEKLDIPKRWKLRLVRHFWREDYFNDLLKRLETNSDVDPTIVEVDKKRYKNMLKDDKKKIIAGRSIEEILNRFNKKIKDPRRTNEGKKISQIIRKFLKISCPIDQAAIQLNSFFKKNDINIFVEQNYFSISKNRIMKLDVEFSASFGRQLEYYTGMVFKIDIKNKLQKKNILNGGRYDKLISNLGGKKETPAVGAAFNL
;
A
#
# COMPACT_ATOMS: atom_id res chain seq x y z
N MET A 1 4.71 -13.86 19.18
CA MET A 1 3.52 -13.04 19.46
C MET A 1 3.89 -11.59 19.31
N VAL A 2 2.97 -10.75 18.85
CA VAL A 2 3.18 -9.32 18.60
C VAL A 2 2.01 -8.58 19.25
N GLU A 3 2.25 -7.38 19.79
CA GLU A 3 1.14 -6.55 20.30
C GLU A 3 0.17 -6.23 19.17
N ALA A 4 -1.11 -6.54 19.39
CA ALA A 4 -2.16 -6.38 18.38
C ALA A 4 -2.26 -4.91 17.90
N ASN A 5 -2.04 -3.95 18.80
CA ASN A 5 -2.06 -2.52 18.48
C ASN A 5 -1.04 -2.12 17.41
N HIS A 6 0.16 -2.71 17.38
CA HIS A 6 1.15 -2.42 16.35
C HIS A 6 0.70 -2.84 14.96
N ILE A 7 -0.12 -3.88 14.88
CA ILE A 7 -0.65 -4.39 13.61
C ILE A 7 -1.98 -3.74 13.26
N LEU A 8 -2.89 -3.64 14.23
CA LEU A 8 -4.27 -3.19 14.01
C LEU A 8 -4.38 -1.71 13.63
N GLN A 9 -3.56 -0.85 14.21
CA GLN A 9 -3.56 0.58 13.90
C GLN A 9 -2.98 0.90 12.51
N ARG A 10 -2.23 -0.03 11.90
CA ARG A 10 -1.32 0.26 10.78
C ARG A 10 -1.48 -0.63 9.56
N SER A 11 -2.15 -1.78 9.70
CA SER A 11 -2.43 -2.71 8.61
C SER A 11 -3.86 -2.58 8.06
N GLY A 12 -4.62 -1.59 8.53
CA GLY A 12 -5.99 -1.32 8.11
C GLY A 12 -7.04 -2.30 8.70
N GLU A 13 -8.31 -1.88 8.67
CA GLU A 13 -9.42 -2.68 9.23
C GLU A 13 -9.62 -4.03 8.54
N ASN A 14 -9.31 -4.15 7.26
CA ASN A 14 -9.43 -5.43 6.56
C ASN A 14 -8.43 -6.46 7.07
N PHE A 15 -7.25 -6.03 7.51
CA PHE A 15 -6.25 -6.94 8.06
C PHE A 15 -6.70 -7.53 9.41
N LYS A 16 -7.53 -6.79 10.17
CA LYS A 16 -8.16 -7.29 11.42
C LYS A 16 -8.92 -8.60 11.22
N LYS A 17 -9.56 -8.77 10.07
CA LYS A 17 -10.33 -9.99 9.77
C LYS A 17 -9.45 -11.24 9.66
N PHE A 18 -8.17 -11.07 9.36
CA PHE A 18 -7.22 -12.15 9.15
C PHE A 18 -6.33 -12.44 10.36
N ILE A 19 -6.40 -11.64 11.42
CA ILE A 19 -5.53 -11.76 12.60
C ILE A 19 -6.20 -12.60 13.69
N PHE A 20 -5.43 -13.49 14.31
CA PHE A 20 -5.80 -14.14 15.55
C PHE A 20 -5.35 -13.27 16.72
N SER A 21 -6.27 -12.56 17.34
CA SER A 21 -6.02 -11.75 18.53
C SER A 21 -6.58 -12.42 19.78
N PHE A 22 -5.94 -12.19 20.92
CA PHE A 22 -6.31 -12.68 22.25
C PHE A 22 -5.74 -11.71 23.30
N THR A 23 -6.31 -11.78 24.51
CA THR A 23 -5.84 -11.00 25.65
C THR A 23 -4.96 -11.88 26.55
N ASP A 24 -3.79 -11.39 26.94
CA ASP A 24 -2.91 -12.10 27.87
C ASP A 24 -3.36 -11.93 29.34
N GLN A 25 -2.67 -12.61 30.25
CA GLN A 25 -2.98 -12.56 31.69
C GLN A 25 -2.85 -11.16 32.32
N ASN A 26 -2.14 -10.25 31.66
CA ASN A 26 -1.96 -8.86 32.08
C ASN A 26 -2.93 -7.89 31.40
N GLY A 27 -3.92 -8.37 30.66
CA GLY A 27 -4.89 -7.57 29.93
C GLY A 27 -4.36 -6.95 28.63
N ARG A 28 -3.18 -7.37 28.13
CA ARG A 28 -2.62 -6.85 26.89
C ARG A 28 -3.24 -7.59 25.70
N GLU A 29 -3.68 -6.82 24.68
CA GLU A 29 -4.11 -7.38 23.42
C GLU A 29 -2.88 -7.83 22.60
N LEU A 30 -2.77 -9.11 22.40
CA LEU A 30 -1.74 -9.76 21.60
C LEU A 30 -2.36 -10.38 20.34
N CYS A 31 -1.53 -10.64 19.35
CA CYS A 31 -1.92 -11.45 18.20
C CYS A 31 -0.82 -12.42 17.78
N LEU A 32 -1.21 -13.50 17.11
CA LEU A 32 -0.27 -14.32 16.36
C LEU A 32 0.27 -13.48 15.21
N ARG A 33 1.58 -13.60 14.96
CA ARG A 33 2.22 -12.83 13.86
C ARG A 33 1.61 -13.18 12.50
N PRO A 34 1.03 -12.21 11.79
CA PRO A 34 0.37 -12.47 10.50
C PRO A 34 1.36 -12.46 9.33
N ASP A 35 2.56 -11.92 9.53
CA ASP A 35 3.72 -11.98 8.64
C ASP A 35 5.02 -11.85 9.43
N LEU A 36 6.14 -12.13 8.78
CA LEU A 36 7.46 -12.04 9.40
C LEU A 36 8.19 -10.73 9.09
N THR A 37 7.72 -9.94 8.12
CA THR A 37 8.25 -8.61 7.81
C THR A 37 8.08 -7.66 8.99
N ILE A 38 6.86 -7.59 9.57
CA ILE A 38 6.60 -6.76 10.75
C ILE A 38 7.45 -7.21 11.94
N ALA A 39 7.58 -8.52 12.16
CA ALA A 39 8.42 -9.07 13.23
C ALA A 39 9.90 -8.67 13.03
N SER A 40 10.41 -8.70 11.80
CA SER A 40 11.76 -8.28 11.44
C SER A 40 11.98 -6.78 11.69
N CYS A 41 11.00 -5.95 11.34
CA CYS A 41 11.04 -4.51 11.60
C CYS A 41 11.04 -4.20 13.11
N LEU A 42 10.23 -4.89 13.90
CA LEU A 42 10.21 -4.75 15.36
C LEU A 42 11.54 -5.17 15.99
N ARG A 43 12.17 -6.25 15.47
CA ARG A 43 13.51 -6.67 15.90
C ARG A 43 14.56 -5.61 15.57
N TYR A 44 14.53 -5.03 14.36
CA TYR A 44 15.43 -3.95 13.95
C TYR A 44 15.34 -2.76 14.92
N LEU A 45 14.11 -2.35 15.28
CA LEU A 45 13.87 -1.29 16.26
C LEU A 45 14.35 -1.66 17.65
N LYS A 46 14.03 -2.86 18.14
CA LYS A 46 14.40 -3.32 19.49
C LYS A 46 15.93 -3.38 19.67
N LEU A 47 16.66 -3.79 18.64
CA LEU A 47 18.13 -3.87 18.66
C LEU A 47 18.79 -2.50 18.40
N ASN A 48 17.99 -1.44 18.16
CA ASN A 48 18.46 -0.09 17.87
C ASN A 48 19.53 -0.05 16.77
N ILE A 49 19.34 -0.87 15.74
CA ILE A 49 20.29 -0.99 14.63
C ILE A 49 20.34 0.35 13.89
N LYS A 50 21.57 0.86 13.69
CA LYS A 50 21.82 2.08 12.93
C LYS A 50 22.44 1.74 11.58
N GLY A 51 21.76 2.10 10.50
CA GLY A 51 22.28 1.90 9.15
C GLY A 51 21.66 0.71 8.44
N LYS A 52 22.34 0.24 7.39
CA LYS A 52 21.87 -0.84 6.54
C LYS A 52 22.00 -2.20 7.21
N GLU A 53 20.89 -2.92 7.24
CA GLU A 53 20.82 -4.29 7.72
C GLU A 53 20.20 -5.19 6.65
N LYS A 54 20.69 -6.42 6.53
CA LYS A 54 20.08 -7.49 5.73
C LYS A 54 19.58 -8.55 6.67
N ILE A 55 18.30 -8.81 6.64
CA ILE A 55 17.64 -9.77 7.52
C ILE A 55 17.13 -10.92 6.66
N PHE A 56 17.44 -12.14 7.08
CA PHE A 56 16.81 -13.35 6.58
C PHE A 56 15.95 -13.95 7.68
N TYR A 57 14.81 -14.50 7.32
CA TYR A 57 13.95 -15.22 8.25
C TYR A 57 13.34 -16.46 7.62
N ASN A 58 13.08 -17.44 8.47
CA ASN A 58 12.31 -18.63 8.18
C ASN A 58 11.39 -18.90 9.37
N GLY A 59 10.10 -19.11 9.13
CA GLY A 59 9.16 -19.39 10.20
C GLY A 59 7.70 -19.35 9.73
N GLU A 60 6.81 -19.45 10.69
CA GLU A 60 5.37 -19.52 10.44
C GLU A 60 4.68 -18.18 10.65
N ALA A 61 3.78 -17.85 9.76
CA ALA A 61 2.81 -16.78 9.86
C ALA A 61 1.40 -17.36 10.01
N TYR A 62 0.54 -16.68 10.76
CA TYR A 62 -0.78 -17.17 11.12
C TYR A 62 -1.85 -16.21 10.61
N ARG A 63 -2.72 -16.67 9.71
CA ARG A 63 -3.80 -15.88 9.15
C ARG A 63 -5.10 -16.64 9.13
N LYS A 64 -6.19 -16.00 9.58
CA LYS A 64 -7.54 -16.52 9.37
C LYS A 64 -7.79 -16.57 7.86
N SER A 65 -8.31 -17.67 7.35
CA SER A 65 -8.78 -17.76 5.97
C SER A 65 -10.30 -17.64 5.91
N GLN A 66 -10.81 -17.02 4.85
CA GLN A 66 -12.25 -17.03 4.56
C GLN A 66 -12.67 -18.36 3.93
N ASN A 67 -11.73 -19.08 3.31
CA ASN A 67 -11.96 -20.39 2.75
C ASN A 67 -11.48 -21.45 3.74
N ARG A 68 -12.37 -22.36 4.14
CA ARG A 68 -12.07 -23.45 5.09
C ARG A 68 -10.99 -24.42 4.59
N ALA A 69 -10.78 -24.48 3.29
CA ALA A 69 -9.76 -25.34 2.69
C ALA A 69 -8.32 -24.76 2.79
N ASP A 70 -8.19 -23.45 3.09
CA ASP A 70 -6.88 -22.83 3.19
C ASP A 70 -6.24 -23.07 4.54
N SER A 71 -4.94 -23.36 4.56
CA SER A 71 -4.18 -23.47 5.80
C SER A 71 -4.15 -22.13 6.56
N ILE A 72 -4.37 -22.20 7.86
CA ILE A 72 -4.22 -21.10 8.80
C ILE A 72 -2.73 -20.78 9.02
N ILE A 73 -1.88 -21.79 8.97
CA ILE A 73 -0.43 -21.70 9.12
C ILE A 73 0.17 -21.55 7.72
N ARG A 74 1.03 -20.54 7.56
CA ARG A 74 1.75 -20.28 6.33
C ARG A 74 3.24 -20.24 6.62
N SER A 75 3.97 -21.22 6.14
CA SER A 75 5.43 -21.19 6.21
C SER A 75 5.95 -20.08 5.31
N GLN A 76 6.77 -19.20 5.87
CA GLN A 76 7.36 -18.07 5.16
C GLN A 76 8.88 -18.11 5.27
N ILE A 77 9.54 -17.96 4.13
CA ILE A 77 10.97 -17.68 4.03
C ILE A 77 11.10 -16.32 3.37
N GLY A 78 11.83 -15.39 3.99
CA GLY A 78 11.95 -14.06 3.44
C GLY A 78 13.27 -13.37 3.77
N PHE A 79 13.49 -12.28 3.09
CA PHE A 79 14.68 -11.46 3.22
C PHE A 79 14.32 -9.99 3.06
N GLU A 80 14.95 -9.17 3.89
CA GLU A 80 14.69 -7.74 3.98
C GLU A 80 16.00 -6.97 3.90
N ILE A 81 15.97 -5.78 3.31
CA ILE A 81 17.03 -4.77 3.38
C ILE A 81 16.43 -3.54 4.04
N ILE A 82 16.92 -3.17 5.22
CA ILE A 82 16.43 -2.04 6.01
C ILE A 82 17.56 -1.04 6.20
N GLY A 83 17.25 0.27 6.15
CA GLY A 83 18.18 1.35 6.47
C GLY A 83 19.17 1.72 5.36
N SER A 84 19.00 1.23 4.16
CA SER A 84 19.85 1.59 3.02
C SER A 84 19.35 2.84 2.32
N LYS A 85 20.29 3.69 1.86
CA LYS A 85 19.99 4.94 1.14
C LYS A 85 19.89 4.76 -0.39
N ASN A 86 20.21 3.58 -0.93
CA ASN A 86 20.21 3.34 -2.37
C ASN A 86 18.99 2.49 -2.78
N GLU A 87 17.84 3.15 -2.88
CA GLU A 87 16.55 2.49 -3.13
C GLU A 87 16.54 1.66 -4.41
N LYS A 88 16.93 2.25 -5.56
CA LYS A 88 16.93 1.55 -6.86
C LYS A 88 17.80 0.29 -6.83
N LYS A 89 18.97 0.37 -6.20
CA LYS A 89 19.89 -0.77 -6.08
C LYS A 89 19.32 -1.87 -5.20
N ASP A 90 18.72 -1.48 -4.07
CA ASP A 90 18.18 -2.46 -3.13
C ASP A 90 16.92 -3.14 -3.67
N ASP A 91 16.04 -2.41 -4.37
CA ASP A 91 14.89 -2.98 -5.07
C ASP A 91 15.34 -4.06 -6.07
N LYS A 92 16.38 -3.75 -6.85
CA LYS A 92 16.96 -4.70 -7.79
C LYS A 92 17.56 -5.92 -7.09
N VAL A 93 18.31 -5.71 -5.99
CA VAL A 93 18.92 -6.80 -5.22
C VAL A 93 17.86 -7.75 -4.67
N ILE A 94 16.74 -7.22 -4.18
CA ILE A 94 15.63 -8.04 -3.66
C ILE A 94 15.00 -8.89 -4.77
N ILE A 95 14.71 -8.30 -5.94
CA ILE A 95 14.16 -9.05 -7.08
C ILE A 95 15.16 -10.10 -7.57
N ASP A 96 16.43 -9.74 -7.76
CA ASP A 96 17.46 -10.67 -8.21
C ASP A 96 17.67 -11.83 -7.23
N THR A 97 17.60 -11.56 -5.92
CA THR A 97 17.67 -12.60 -4.89
C THR A 97 16.47 -13.54 -4.97
N ALA A 98 15.27 -12.99 -5.13
CA ALA A 98 14.04 -13.78 -5.30
C ALA A 98 14.14 -14.71 -6.52
N LEU A 99 14.57 -14.18 -7.66
CA LEU A 99 14.71 -14.94 -8.90
C LEU A 99 15.78 -16.05 -8.81
N LYS A 100 16.93 -15.74 -8.20
CA LYS A 100 17.99 -16.76 -7.96
C LYS A 100 17.50 -17.87 -7.03
N SER A 101 16.75 -17.53 -5.97
CA SER A 101 16.17 -18.51 -5.06
C SER A 101 15.20 -19.45 -5.77
N LEU A 102 14.35 -18.93 -6.66
CA LEU A 102 13.43 -19.74 -7.47
C LEU A 102 14.18 -20.68 -8.42
N GLN A 103 15.26 -20.21 -9.02
CA GLN A 103 16.11 -21.06 -9.87
C GLN A 103 16.72 -22.21 -9.09
N ASN A 104 17.25 -21.94 -7.90
CA ASN A 104 17.82 -22.99 -7.03
C ASN A 104 16.76 -24.01 -6.62
N LEU A 105 15.48 -23.63 -6.59
CA LEU A 105 14.33 -24.51 -6.38
C LEU A 105 13.83 -25.17 -7.68
N SER A 106 14.61 -25.09 -8.78
CA SER A 106 14.33 -25.71 -10.07
C SER A 106 13.07 -25.19 -10.78
N TYR A 107 12.60 -23.99 -10.44
CA TYR A 107 11.55 -23.34 -11.20
C TYR A 107 12.10 -22.73 -12.49
N THR A 108 11.52 -23.09 -13.63
CA THR A 108 12.01 -22.72 -14.97
C THR A 108 11.16 -21.63 -15.65
N SER A 109 9.91 -21.40 -15.20
CA SER A 109 9.03 -20.42 -15.82
C SER A 109 8.04 -19.82 -14.82
N GLY A 110 7.59 -18.62 -15.11
CA GLY A 110 6.61 -17.92 -14.28
C GLY A 110 6.24 -16.54 -14.81
N THR A 111 5.44 -15.82 -14.05
CA THR A 111 5.10 -14.42 -14.30
C THR A 111 5.57 -13.57 -13.13
N LEU A 112 6.37 -12.56 -13.41
CA LEU A 112 6.73 -11.50 -12.46
C LEU A 112 5.84 -10.29 -12.74
N LYS A 113 4.93 -9.99 -11.83
CA LYS A 113 4.08 -8.81 -11.92
C LYS A 113 4.62 -7.71 -11.01
N ILE A 114 4.78 -6.51 -11.57
CA ILE A 114 5.33 -5.33 -10.88
C ILE A 114 4.30 -4.22 -10.88
N GLY A 115 4.21 -3.52 -9.77
CA GLY A 115 3.48 -2.26 -9.62
C GLY A 115 4.34 -1.23 -8.88
N ASN A 116 3.81 -0.01 -8.78
CA ASN A 116 4.48 1.02 -8.00
C ASN A 116 3.47 1.99 -7.39
N VAL A 117 3.37 1.95 -6.07
CA VAL A 117 2.45 2.80 -5.29
C VAL A 117 2.87 4.28 -5.35
N GLN A 118 4.17 4.56 -5.46
CA GLN A 118 4.68 5.93 -5.52
C GLN A 118 4.22 6.65 -6.78
N ILE A 119 4.16 5.97 -7.95
CA ILE A 119 3.66 6.57 -9.20
C ILE A 119 2.19 6.96 -9.06
N PHE A 120 1.38 6.13 -8.41
CA PHE A 120 0.00 6.49 -8.10
C PHE A 120 -0.08 7.72 -7.16
N ASN A 121 0.74 7.76 -6.12
CA ASN A 121 0.78 8.90 -5.19
C ASN A 121 1.18 10.19 -5.90
N LEU A 122 2.18 10.14 -6.80
CA LEU A 122 2.58 11.27 -7.63
C LEU A 122 1.45 11.73 -8.56
N LEU A 123 0.74 10.79 -9.20
CA LEU A 123 -0.44 11.13 -9.99
C LEU A 123 -1.46 11.91 -9.16
N ILE A 124 -1.85 11.38 -8.00
CA ILE A 124 -2.85 12.04 -7.13
C ILE A 124 -2.36 13.42 -6.66
N GLU A 125 -1.06 13.57 -6.40
CA GLU A 125 -0.49 14.87 -6.01
C GLU A 125 -0.60 15.92 -7.11
N LYS A 126 -0.41 15.53 -8.38
CA LYS A 126 -0.47 16.43 -9.54
C LYS A 126 -1.89 16.75 -10.02
N LEU A 127 -2.89 15.98 -9.62
CA LEU A 127 -4.28 16.27 -9.97
C LEU A 127 -4.77 17.53 -9.28
N ASP A 128 -5.54 18.34 -10.01
CA ASP A 128 -6.17 19.56 -9.47
C ASP A 128 -7.46 19.21 -8.72
N ILE A 129 -7.28 18.73 -7.49
CA ILE A 129 -8.36 18.43 -6.54
C ILE A 129 -8.01 18.90 -5.14
N PRO A 130 -9.02 19.20 -4.29
CA PRO A 130 -8.78 19.61 -2.91
C PRO A 130 -7.92 18.60 -2.14
N LYS A 131 -7.02 19.10 -1.29
CA LYS A 131 -6.08 18.30 -0.49
C LYS A 131 -6.77 17.17 0.30
N ARG A 132 -8.00 17.40 0.79
CA ARG A 132 -8.78 16.36 1.50
C ARG A 132 -9.05 15.13 0.63
N TRP A 133 -9.29 15.33 -0.68
CA TRP A 133 -9.51 14.24 -1.63
C TRP A 133 -8.21 13.50 -1.95
N LYS A 134 -7.11 14.23 -2.17
CA LYS A 134 -5.79 13.62 -2.36
C LYS A 134 -5.46 12.67 -1.21
N LEU A 135 -5.59 13.16 0.03
CA LEU A 135 -5.36 12.34 1.23
C LEU A 135 -6.28 11.13 1.33
N ARG A 136 -7.57 11.28 0.99
CA ARG A 136 -8.52 10.14 1.02
C ARG A 136 -8.20 9.10 -0.05
N LEU A 137 -7.91 9.51 -1.28
CA LEU A 137 -7.59 8.61 -2.38
C LEU A 137 -6.30 7.82 -2.09
N VAL A 138 -5.24 8.49 -1.63
CA VAL A 138 -3.98 7.83 -1.26
C VAL A 138 -4.21 6.87 -0.07
N ARG A 139 -4.87 7.34 0.99
CA ARG A 139 -5.10 6.52 2.19
C ARG A 139 -5.91 5.27 1.93
N HIS A 140 -6.85 5.30 0.98
CA HIS A 140 -7.77 4.18 0.73
C HIS A 140 -7.47 3.45 -0.58
N PHE A 141 -6.33 3.70 -1.20
CA PHE A 141 -5.92 3.05 -2.44
C PHE A 141 -5.92 1.52 -2.33
N TRP A 142 -5.51 0.98 -1.21
CA TRP A 142 -5.45 -0.45 -0.92
C TRP A 142 -6.83 -1.11 -0.70
N ARG A 143 -7.91 -0.34 -0.45
CA ARG A 143 -9.29 -0.82 -0.24
C ARG A 143 -10.08 -0.71 -1.52
N GLU A 144 -10.02 -1.71 -2.38
CA GLU A 144 -10.54 -1.62 -3.75
C GLU A 144 -12.00 -1.18 -3.82
N ASP A 145 -12.91 -1.83 -3.08
CA ASP A 145 -14.34 -1.49 -3.09
C ASP A 145 -14.59 -0.07 -2.59
N TYR A 146 -13.98 0.27 -1.44
CA TYR A 146 -14.12 1.61 -0.88
C TYR A 146 -13.49 2.69 -1.77
N PHE A 147 -12.37 2.38 -2.41
CA PHE A 147 -11.73 3.28 -3.36
C PHE A 147 -12.62 3.53 -4.59
N ASN A 148 -13.27 2.49 -5.11
CA ASN A 148 -14.23 2.63 -6.20
C ASN A 148 -15.44 3.47 -5.78
N ASP A 149 -15.91 3.34 -4.53
CA ASP A 149 -16.97 4.21 -3.99
C ASP A 149 -16.50 5.66 -3.81
N LEU A 150 -15.24 5.89 -3.42
CA LEU A 150 -14.67 7.24 -3.40
C LEU A 150 -14.64 7.86 -4.80
N LEU A 151 -14.31 7.11 -5.83
CA LEU A 151 -14.36 7.60 -7.22
C LEU A 151 -15.80 7.93 -7.65
N LYS A 152 -16.79 7.10 -7.31
CA LYS A 152 -18.20 7.41 -7.56
C LYS A 152 -18.63 8.70 -6.84
N ARG A 153 -18.27 8.88 -5.57
CA ARG A 153 -18.55 10.12 -4.83
C ARG A 153 -17.86 11.34 -5.43
N LEU A 154 -16.66 11.15 -6.01
CA LEU A 154 -15.96 12.19 -6.74
C LEU A 154 -16.73 12.61 -8.01
N GLU A 155 -17.35 11.65 -8.71
CA GLU A 155 -18.15 11.85 -9.91
C GLU A 155 -19.49 12.56 -9.63
N THR A 156 -20.14 12.21 -8.53
CA THR A 156 -21.49 12.70 -8.19
C THR A 156 -21.50 13.99 -7.38
N ASN A 157 -20.35 14.40 -6.84
CA ASN A 157 -20.24 15.52 -5.89
C ASN A 157 -21.21 15.41 -4.68
N SER A 158 -21.62 14.20 -4.32
CA SER A 158 -22.55 13.99 -3.20
C SER A 158 -22.06 14.61 -1.88
N ASP A 159 -20.75 14.73 -1.71
CA ASP A 159 -20.13 15.39 -0.54
C ASP A 159 -20.26 16.92 -0.52
N VAL A 160 -20.68 17.54 -1.63
CA VAL A 160 -20.85 18.99 -1.79
C VAL A 160 -22.26 19.34 -2.26
N ASP A 161 -23.21 18.44 -2.07
CA ASP A 161 -24.62 18.73 -2.24
C ASP A 161 -25.01 19.98 -1.42
N PRO A 162 -25.71 20.95 -2.01
CA PRO A 162 -26.07 22.20 -1.32
C PRO A 162 -26.77 21.96 0.02
N THR A 163 -27.68 20.98 0.09
CA THR A 163 -28.40 20.64 1.32
C THR A 163 -27.45 20.16 2.41
N ILE A 164 -26.52 19.26 2.06
CA ILE A 164 -25.51 18.75 2.99
C ILE A 164 -24.56 19.85 3.45
N VAL A 165 -24.15 20.72 2.53
CA VAL A 165 -23.27 21.87 2.81
C VAL A 165 -23.95 22.84 3.78
N GLU A 166 -25.23 23.14 3.60
CA GLU A 166 -25.98 24.01 4.52
C GLU A 166 -26.14 23.38 5.92
N VAL A 167 -26.43 22.09 6.00
CA VAL A 167 -26.46 21.36 7.29
C VAL A 167 -25.08 21.39 7.98
N ASP A 168 -24.02 21.16 7.23
CA ASP A 168 -22.65 21.21 7.76
C ASP A 168 -22.25 22.63 8.20
N LYS A 169 -22.67 23.68 7.48
CA LYS A 169 -22.45 25.08 7.88
C LYS A 169 -23.17 25.41 9.19
N LYS A 170 -24.44 24.98 9.35
CA LYS A 170 -25.18 25.17 10.59
C LYS A 170 -24.53 24.45 11.76
N ARG A 171 -24.14 23.17 11.57
CA ARG A 171 -23.42 22.40 12.58
C ARG A 171 -22.10 23.08 12.96
N TYR A 172 -21.34 23.55 11.97
CA TYR A 172 -20.09 24.29 12.19
C TYR A 172 -20.31 25.52 13.06
N LYS A 173 -21.31 26.37 12.72
CA LYS A 173 -21.66 27.55 13.51
C LYS A 173 -22.06 27.22 14.95
N ASN A 174 -22.83 26.17 15.14
CA ASN A 174 -23.24 25.74 16.49
C ASN A 174 -22.04 25.22 17.31
N MET A 175 -21.17 24.44 16.70
CA MET A 175 -19.99 23.90 17.39
C MET A 175 -18.92 24.95 17.69
N LEU A 176 -18.91 26.10 17.02
CA LEU A 176 -18.04 27.23 17.38
C LEU A 176 -18.34 27.82 18.76
N LYS A 177 -19.59 27.61 19.26
CA LYS A 177 -20.03 28.05 20.60
C LYS A 177 -19.59 27.08 21.70
N ASP A 178 -19.20 25.85 21.33
CA ASP A 178 -18.83 24.82 22.28
C ASP A 178 -17.36 24.96 22.71
N ASP A 179 -17.06 24.41 23.88
CA ASP A 179 -15.66 24.36 24.37
C ASP A 179 -14.80 23.50 23.42
N LYS A 180 -13.78 24.14 22.86
CA LYS A 180 -12.85 23.50 21.91
C LYS A 180 -12.10 22.30 22.48
N LYS A 181 -12.00 22.19 23.81
CA LYS A 181 -11.35 21.08 24.50
C LYS A 181 -12.24 19.84 24.68
N LYS A 182 -13.57 19.97 24.43
CA LYS A 182 -14.49 18.86 24.55
C LYS A 182 -14.15 17.77 23.53
N ILE A 183 -14.13 16.52 23.99
CA ILE A 183 -13.89 15.34 23.15
C ILE A 183 -15.23 14.67 22.82
N ILE A 184 -15.53 14.48 21.55
CA ILE A 184 -16.74 13.80 21.06
C ILE A 184 -16.28 12.59 20.23
N ALA A 185 -16.67 11.38 20.65
CA ALA A 185 -16.29 10.14 19.99
C ALA A 185 -14.76 10.04 19.70
N GLY A 186 -13.94 10.39 20.70
CA GLY A 186 -12.48 10.34 20.61
C GLY A 186 -11.81 11.45 19.77
N ARG A 187 -12.56 12.51 19.40
CA ARG A 187 -12.05 13.65 18.62
C ARG A 187 -12.32 14.96 19.32
N SER A 188 -11.33 15.88 19.26
CA SER A 188 -11.56 17.24 19.75
C SER A 188 -12.55 17.99 18.86
N ILE A 189 -13.25 18.96 19.42
CA ILE A 189 -14.13 19.87 18.65
C ILE A 189 -13.32 20.59 17.56
N GLU A 190 -12.09 20.97 17.85
CA GLU A 190 -11.23 21.61 16.86
C GLU A 190 -10.96 20.71 15.62
N GLU A 191 -10.71 19.43 15.82
CA GLU A 191 -10.55 18.47 14.71
C GLU A 191 -11.84 18.33 13.89
N ILE A 192 -12.99 18.29 14.57
CA ILE A 192 -14.31 18.20 13.92
C ILE A 192 -14.60 19.49 13.12
N LEU A 193 -14.36 20.66 13.70
CA LEU A 193 -14.51 21.95 13.05
C LEU A 193 -13.59 22.11 11.83
N ASN A 194 -12.33 21.71 11.95
CA ASN A 194 -11.39 21.71 10.84
C ASN A 194 -11.86 20.80 9.68
N ARG A 195 -12.48 19.67 10.00
CA ARG A 195 -13.06 18.77 9.00
C ARG A 195 -14.24 19.40 8.27
N PHE A 196 -15.17 20.05 8.99
CA PHE A 196 -16.30 20.77 8.41
C PHE A 196 -15.83 21.92 7.53
N ASN A 197 -14.87 22.74 8.00
CA ASN A 197 -14.33 23.83 7.23
C ASN A 197 -13.69 23.37 5.89
N LYS A 198 -12.92 22.29 5.92
CA LYS A 198 -12.35 21.70 4.70
C LYS A 198 -13.42 21.16 3.75
N LYS A 199 -14.57 20.70 4.25
CA LYS A 199 -15.68 20.21 3.44
C LYS A 199 -16.46 21.38 2.81
N ILE A 200 -16.74 22.43 3.58
CA ILE A 200 -17.42 23.65 3.12
C ILE A 200 -16.60 24.37 2.01
N LYS A 201 -15.27 24.32 2.10
CA LYS A 201 -14.35 24.96 1.15
C LYS A 201 -14.04 24.12 -0.09
N ASP A 202 -14.79 23.06 -0.37
CA ASP A 202 -14.60 22.24 -1.55
C ASP A 202 -15.46 22.78 -2.72
N PRO A 203 -14.91 23.64 -3.59
CA PRO A 203 -15.68 24.31 -4.66
C PRO A 203 -15.82 23.46 -5.92
N ARG A 204 -15.44 22.21 -5.86
CA ARG A 204 -15.36 21.30 -7.01
C ARG A 204 -16.69 21.16 -7.75
N ARG A 205 -16.64 21.28 -9.07
CA ARG A 205 -17.78 21.06 -9.96
C ARG A 205 -17.90 19.58 -10.34
N THR A 206 -19.13 19.12 -10.64
CA THR A 206 -19.41 17.72 -11.00
C THR A 206 -18.60 17.26 -12.21
N ASN A 207 -18.47 18.12 -13.25
CA ASN A 207 -17.70 17.79 -14.45
C ASN A 207 -16.21 17.61 -14.16
N GLU A 208 -15.64 18.37 -13.23
CA GLU A 208 -14.24 18.25 -12.80
C GLU A 208 -14.04 16.91 -12.08
N GLY A 209 -14.95 16.56 -11.16
CA GLY A 209 -14.94 15.29 -10.46
C GLY A 209 -15.02 14.09 -11.41
N LYS A 210 -15.90 14.14 -12.42
CA LYS A 210 -15.99 13.10 -13.46
C LYS A 210 -14.70 12.96 -14.26
N LYS A 211 -14.12 14.09 -14.73
CA LYS A 211 -12.86 14.08 -15.48
C LYS A 211 -11.74 13.44 -14.67
N ILE A 212 -11.60 13.81 -13.42
CA ILE A 212 -10.54 13.28 -12.52
C ILE A 212 -10.74 11.80 -12.24
N SER A 213 -11.96 11.38 -11.94
CA SER A 213 -12.26 9.95 -11.74
C SER A 213 -11.92 9.14 -12.99
N GLN A 214 -12.23 9.63 -14.18
CA GLN A 214 -11.90 8.98 -15.44
C GLN A 214 -10.38 8.87 -15.65
N ILE A 215 -9.63 9.93 -15.33
CA ILE A 215 -8.15 9.91 -15.38
C ILE A 215 -7.62 8.80 -14.46
N ILE A 216 -8.07 8.75 -13.20
CA ILE A 216 -7.63 7.73 -12.23
C ILE A 216 -8.00 6.32 -12.72
N ARG A 217 -9.23 6.10 -13.21
CA ARG A 217 -9.66 4.79 -13.73
C ARG A 217 -8.85 4.37 -14.95
N LYS A 218 -8.53 5.30 -15.88
CA LYS A 218 -7.67 5.02 -17.04
C LYS A 218 -6.26 4.66 -16.61
N PHE A 219 -5.69 5.38 -15.65
CA PHE A 219 -4.38 5.06 -15.07
C PHE A 219 -4.36 3.63 -14.51
N LEU A 220 -5.35 3.26 -13.70
CA LEU A 220 -5.42 1.94 -13.07
C LEU A 220 -5.59 0.78 -14.07
N LYS A 221 -6.04 1.06 -15.30
CA LYS A 221 -6.14 0.07 -16.39
C LYS A 221 -4.82 -0.16 -17.13
N ILE A 222 -3.78 0.66 -16.89
CA ILE A 222 -2.48 0.45 -17.54
C ILE A 222 -1.90 -0.86 -17.06
N SER A 223 -1.77 -1.81 -17.99
CA SER A 223 -1.10 -3.10 -17.78
C SER A 223 -0.42 -3.48 -19.08
N CYS A 224 0.87 -3.78 -19.03
CA CYS A 224 1.69 -4.01 -20.22
C CYS A 224 2.97 -4.80 -19.88
N PRO A 225 3.69 -5.33 -20.88
CA PRO A 225 5.05 -5.79 -20.70
C PRO A 225 5.93 -4.71 -20.07
N ILE A 226 6.89 -5.12 -19.25
CA ILE A 226 7.68 -4.19 -18.43
C ILE A 226 8.50 -3.18 -19.23
N ASP A 227 8.98 -3.55 -20.39
CA ASP A 227 9.73 -2.71 -21.33
C ASP A 227 8.88 -1.59 -21.94
N GLN A 228 7.56 -1.76 -21.98
CA GLN A 228 6.59 -0.77 -22.43
C GLN A 228 6.09 0.14 -21.31
N ALA A 229 6.36 -0.17 -20.05
CA ALA A 229 5.74 0.49 -18.90
C ALA A 229 6.03 2.00 -18.86
N ALA A 230 7.29 2.40 -18.98
CA ALA A 230 7.67 3.82 -18.98
C ALA A 230 7.05 4.57 -20.18
N ILE A 231 7.02 3.96 -21.36
CA ILE A 231 6.44 4.55 -22.59
C ILE A 231 4.95 4.79 -22.39
N GLN A 232 4.21 3.78 -21.92
CA GLN A 232 2.76 3.88 -21.72
C GLN A 232 2.40 4.88 -20.61
N LEU A 233 3.15 4.89 -19.50
CA LEU A 233 2.97 5.85 -18.42
C LEU A 233 3.23 7.29 -18.89
N ASN A 234 4.33 7.54 -19.59
CA ASN A 234 4.66 8.88 -20.11
C ASN A 234 3.64 9.35 -21.15
N SER A 235 3.19 8.46 -22.04
CA SER A 235 2.13 8.76 -23.00
C SER A 235 0.81 9.11 -22.29
N PHE A 236 0.45 8.36 -21.25
CA PHE A 236 -0.73 8.64 -20.43
C PHE A 236 -0.63 10.02 -19.73
N PHE A 237 0.50 10.31 -19.10
CA PHE A 237 0.70 11.59 -18.41
C PHE A 237 0.66 12.78 -19.38
N LYS A 238 1.36 12.67 -20.51
CA LYS A 238 1.34 13.69 -21.57
C LYS A 238 -0.09 13.95 -22.10
N LYS A 239 -0.85 12.88 -22.37
CA LYS A 239 -2.24 12.99 -22.88
C LYS A 239 -3.21 13.69 -21.90
N ASN A 240 -2.91 13.67 -20.61
CA ASN A 240 -3.75 14.26 -19.57
C ASN A 240 -3.15 15.54 -18.97
N ASP A 241 -2.14 16.14 -19.60
CA ASP A 241 -1.43 17.35 -19.15
C ASP A 241 -0.89 17.24 -17.72
N ILE A 242 -0.39 16.06 -17.36
CA ILE A 242 0.17 15.78 -16.04
C ILE A 242 1.70 15.80 -16.13
N ASN A 243 2.33 16.73 -15.43
CA ASN A 243 3.79 16.85 -15.42
C ASN A 243 4.44 15.80 -14.51
N ILE A 244 4.52 14.58 -15.01
CA ILE A 244 5.24 13.44 -14.43
C ILE A 244 6.04 12.79 -15.56
N PHE A 245 7.29 12.46 -15.29
CA PHE A 245 8.15 11.72 -16.20
C PHE A 245 8.72 10.47 -15.52
N VAL A 246 8.60 9.33 -16.16
CA VAL A 246 9.15 8.04 -15.72
C VAL A 246 10.31 7.67 -16.64
N GLU A 247 11.52 7.54 -16.07
CA GLU A 247 12.71 7.14 -16.83
C GLU A 247 12.52 5.73 -17.41
N GLN A 248 13.06 5.49 -18.61
CA GLN A 248 12.96 4.17 -19.26
C GLN A 248 13.57 3.03 -18.43
N ASN A 249 14.65 3.33 -17.71
CA ASN A 249 15.32 2.37 -16.83
C ASN A 249 14.72 2.26 -15.42
N TYR A 250 13.61 2.94 -15.16
CA TYR A 250 12.96 2.95 -13.84
C TYR A 250 12.59 1.54 -13.37
N PHE A 251 12.14 0.69 -14.29
CA PHE A 251 11.77 -0.70 -14.06
C PHE A 251 12.86 -1.69 -14.50
N SER A 252 14.13 -1.32 -14.43
CA SER A 252 15.24 -2.18 -14.88
C SER A 252 15.31 -3.47 -14.05
N ILE A 253 14.96 -4.57 -14.68
CA ILE A 253 15.09 -5.91 -14.12
C ILE A 253 16.24 -6.60 -14.84
N SER A 254 17.09 -7.28 -14.09
CA SER A 254 18.15 -8.09 -14.69
C SER A 254 17.52 -9.16 -15.59
N LYS A 255 17.93 -9.19 -16.87
CA LYS A 255 17.52 -10.28 -17.76
C LYS A 255 18.03 -11.59 -17.17
N ASN A 256 17.13 -12.39 -16.66
CA ASN A 256 17.46 -13.71 -16.18
C ASN A 256 17.47 -14.67 -17.37
N ARG A 257 18.65 -15.17 -17.73
CA ARG A 257 18.81 -16.08 -18.88
C ARG A 257 18.36 -17.52 -18.58
N ILE A 258 18.16 -17.85 -17.31
CA ILE A 258 17.93 -19.23 -16.87
C ILE A 258 16.44 -19.49 -16.66
N MET A 259 15.67 -18.50 -16.19
CA MET A 259 14.23 -18.61 -15.95
C MET A 259 13.44 -17.85 -17.02
N LYS A 260 12.52 -18.53 -17.70
CA LYS A 260 11.60 -17.89 -18.65
C LYS A 260 10.52 -17.16 -17.88
N LEU A 261 10.66 -15.86 -17.74
CA LEU A 261 9.72 -14.99 -17.03
C LEU A 261 8.98 -14.08 -18.01
N ASP A 262 7.65 -14.11 -17.90
CA ASP A 262 6.81 -13.04 -18.41
C ASP A 262 6.81 -11.91 -17.40
N VAL A 263 7.36 -10.75 -17.74
CA VAL A 263 7.47 -9.61 -16.81
C VAL A 263 6.45 -8.55 -17.19
N GLU A 264 5.49 -8.31 -16.31
CA GLU A 264 4.36 -7.42 -16.52
C GLU A 264 4.38 -6.26 -15.53
N PHE A 265 4.09 -5.05 -16.02
CA PHE A 265 3.72 -3.90 -15.19
C PHE A 265 2.21 -3.79 -15.08
N SER A 266 1.71 -3.38 -13.90
CA SER A 266 0.31 -3.03 -13.71
C SER A 266 0.17 -1.89 -12.72
N ALA A 267 -0.43 -0.78 -13.15
CA ALA A 267 -0.65 0.40 -12.32
C ALA A 267 -1.64 0.16 -11.16
N SER A 268 -2.51 -0.84 -11.28
CA SER A 268 -3.43 -1.23 -10.20
C SER A 268 -2.81 -2.22 -9.21
N PHE A 269 -1.64 -2.79 -9.50
CA PHE A 269 -0.98 -3.74 -8.61
C PHE A 269 -0.29 -3.03 -7.44
N GLY A 270 -0.32 -3.64 -6.25
CA GLY A 270 0.24 -3.05 -5.01
C GLY A 270 -0.81 -2.59 -4.01
N ARG A 271 -2.10 -2.77 -4.34
CA ARG A 271 -3.22 -2.38 -3.48
C ARG A 271 -3.49 -3.34 -2.31
N GLN A 272 -2.81 -4.48 -2.25
CA GLN A 272 -3.16 -5.56 -1.30
C GLN A 272 -2.70 -5.31 0.13
N LEU A 273 -1.64 -4.50 0.34
CA LEU A 273 -1.10 -4.19 1.67
C LEU A 273 -0.87 -2.69 1.82
N GLU A 274 -1.37 -2.13 2.92
CA GLU A 274 -1.34 -0.69 3.20
C GLU A 274 0.08 -0.14 3.42
N TYR A 275 1.03 -0.98 3.84
CA TYR A 275 2.35 -0.50 4.23
C TYR A 275 3.31 -0.27 3.06
N TYR A 276 3.01 -0.71 1.84
CA TYR A 276 3.88 -0.45 0.70
C TYR A 276 3.90 1.02 0.29
N THR A 277 5.10 1.53 0.02
CA THR A 277 5.35 2.94 -0.30
C THR A 277 5.90 3.18 -1.70
N GLY A 278 6.46 2.16 -2.33
CA GLY A 278 7.13 2.25 -3.61
C GLY A 278 6.83 1.06 -4.53
N MET A 279 7.88 0.45 -5.07
CA MET A 279 7.78 -0.74 -5.90
C MET A 279 7.14 -1.89 -5.13
N VAL A 280 6.29 -2.64 -5.80
CA VAL A 280 5.70 -3.89 -5.31
C VAL A 280 5.79 -4.95 -6.40
N PHE A 281 5.97 -6.20 -6.02
CA PHE A 281 6.03 -7.29 -6.99
C PHE A 281 5.51 -8.59 -6.43
N LYS A 282 5.08 -9.46 -7.32
CA LYS A 282 4.76 -10.85 -7.02
C LYS A 282 5.27 -11.76 -8.11
N ILE A 283 5.58 -12.99 -7.73
CA ILE A 283 5.96 -14.04 -8.68
C ILE A 283 4.95 -15.16 -8.57
N ASP A 284 4.30 -15.44 -9.70
CA ASP A 284 3.40 -16.56 -9.88
C ASP A 284 4.12 -17.59 -10.74
N ILE A 285 4.17 -18.84 -10.29
CA ILE A 285 4.70 -19.97 -11.07
C ILE A 285 3.56 -20.72 -11.75
N LYS A 286 3.84 -21.25 -12.95
CA LYS A 286 2.91 -22.12 -13.66
C LYS A 286 3.30 -23.58 -13.32
N ASN A 287 2.45 -24.29 -12.61
CA ASN A 287 2.44 -25.74 -12.63
C ASN A 287 1.45 -26.21 -13.71
N LYS A 288 1.62 -27.45 -14.21
CA LYS A 288 0.81 -27.99 -15.33
C LYS A 288 -0.71 -27.81 -15.16
N LEU A 289 -1.21 -27.61 -13.93
CA LEU A 289 -2.63 -27.53 -13.59
C LEU A 289 -3.08 -26.20 -12.97
N GLN A 290 -2.19 -25.39 -12.37
CA GLN A 290 -2.59 -24.15 -11.69
C GLN A 290 -1.47 -23.09 -11.69
N LYS A 291 -1.88 -21.81 -11.69
CA LYS A 291 -1.01 -20.68 -11.42
C LYS A 291 -0.99 -20.47 -9.90
N LYS A 292 0.16 -20.69 -9.25
CA LYS A 292 0.34 -20.50 -7.79
C LYS A 292 1.19 -19.28 -7.53
N ASN A 293 0.70 -18.36 -6.68
CA ASN A 293 1.52 -17.29 -6.14
C ASN A 293 2.51 -17.88 -5.12
N ILE A 294 3.81 -17.70 -5.38
CA ILE A 294 4.85 -18.26 -4.52
C ILE A 294 5.63 -17.21 -3.75
N LEU A 295 5.68 -15.98 -4.24
CA LEU A 295 6.46 -14.91 -3.63
C LEU A 295 5.79 -13.56 -3.80
N ASN A 296 5.82 -12.75 -2.74
CA ASN A 296 5.40 -11.36 -2.75
C ASN A 296 6.49 -10.50 -2.10
N GLY A 297 6.66 -9.28 -2.61
CA GLY A 297 7.63 -8.33 -2.08
C GLY A 297 7.31 -6.89 -2.44
N GLY A 298 8.08 -5.97 -1.88
CA GLY A 298 7.97 -4.55 -2.17
C GLY A 298 8.67 -3.65 -1.17
N ARG A 299 8.65 -2.35 -1.43
CA ARG A 299 9.23 -1.28 -0.64
C ARG A 299 8.23 -0.73 0.37
N TYR A 300 8.68 -0.53 1.63
CA TYR A 300 7.83 -0.14 2.75
C TYR A 300 8.54 0.83 3.73
N ASP A 301 9.05 1.96 3.23
CA ASP A 301 9.91 2.91 3.94
C ASP A 301 9.28 3.53 5.19
N LYS A 302 7.93 3.58 5.24
CA LYS A 302 7.17 4.12 6.38
C LYS A 302 6.87 3.10 7.49
N LEU A 303 7.11 1.81 7.24
CA LEU A 303 6.71 0.78 8.20
C LEU A 303 7.47 0.92 9.53
N ILE A 304 8.78 1.19 9.48
CA ILE A 304 9.60 1.36 10.68
C ILE A 304 9.10 2.52 11.55
N SER A 305 8.85 3.70 10.95
CA SER A 305 8.30 4.86 11.69
C SER A 305 6.88 4.58 12.19
N ASN A 306 6.09 3.90 11.40
CA ASN A 306 4.78 3.45 11.82
C ASN A 306 4.83 2.48 13.01
N LEU A 307 5.85 1.67 13.17
CA LEU A 307 6.06 0.75 14.30
C LEU A 307 6.72 1.42 15.52
N GLY A 308 6.82 2.75 15.54
CA GLY A 308 7.37 3.53 16.66
C GLY A 308 8.80 4.01 16.44
N GLY A 309 9.38 3.80 15.26
CA GLY A 309 10.68 4.38 14.91
C GLY A 309 10.64 5.91 14.83
N LYS A 310 11.73 6.57 15.22
CA LYS A 310 11.81 8.04 15.25
C LYS A 310 11.75 8.71 13.88
N LYS A 311 12.04 7.99 12.80
CA LYS A 311 12.09 8.51 11.41
C LYS A 311 11.69 7.44 10.40
N GLU A 312 11.29 7.87 9.22
CA GLU A 312 11.16 6.99 8.06
C GLU A 312 12.51 6.33 7.77
N THR A 313 12.48 5.05 7.48
CA THR A 313 13.69 4.24 7.25
C THR A 313 13.47 3.43 5.97
N PRO A 314 14.27 3.68 4.91
CA PRO A 314 14.13 2.93 3.67
C PRO A 314 14.20 1.43 3.91
N ALA A 315 13.21 0.72 3.39
CA ALA A 315 13.11 -0.72 3.58
C ALA A 315 12.42 -1.40 2.39
N VAL A 316 12.96 -2.54 1.97
CA VAL A 316 12.42 -3.37 0.90
C VAL A 316 12.69 -4.84 1.20
N GLY A 317 11.74 -5.70 0.87
CA GLY A 317 11.90 -7.14 1.11
C GLY A 317 10.96 -8.00 0.30
N ALA A 318 11.12 -9.31 0.48
CA ALA A 318 10.28 -10.30 -0.16
C ALA A 318 10.14 -11.55 0.70
N ALA A 319 9.01 -12.22 0.58
CA ALA A 319 8.70 -13.45 1.26
C ALA A 319 8.12 -14.50 0.30
N PHE A 320 8.68 -15.70 0.39
CA PHE A 320 8.06 -16.92 -0.14
C PHE A 320 6.92 -17.36 0.78
N ASN A 321 5.83 -17.80 0.21
CA ASN A 321 4.74 -18.50 0.89
C ASN A 321 4.75 -19.95 0.41
N LEU A 322 5.17 -20.84 1.30
CA LEU A 322 5.35 -22.28 1.03
C LEU A 322 4.11 -23.08 1.36
#